data_b7501783732faae31887541ff2abd44d
#
_entry.id   b7501783732faae31887541ff2abd44d
#
_cell.length_a   1.000
_cell.length_b   1.000
_cell.length_c   1.000
_cell.angle_alpha   90.00
_cell.angle_beta   90.00
_cell.angle_gamma   90.00
#
_symmetry.space_group_name_H-M   'P 1'
#
loop_
_entity.id
_entity.type
_entity.pdbx_description
1 polymer ?
#
loop_
_entity_poly.entity_id
_entity_poly.type
_entity_poly.pdbx_seq_one_letter_code
_entity_poly.pdbx_strand_id
1 'polypeptide(L)'
;STFILRSLFTIVLSIPFIVIVFSMLGSIVFSYMDIDLASAEGMSMAESNAIGEDAGLKIAEEMMEIGPMAWFSQNISIIWIFVIILSLIPVLWFSLATYYKRVSALFYSNRVKAFFAFIAAEITLDIVGLTSGNNSVYWICALIGIAIYAYLLFSNSSIGEHDG
;
A
#
# COMPACT_ATOMS: atom_id res chain seq x y z
N SER A 1 8.99 -19.87 11.29
CA SER A 1 9.38 -18.65 12.04
C SER A 1 10.10 -17.60 11.17
N THR A 2 10.98 -18.01 10.24
CA THR A 2 11.70 -17.06 9.36
C THR A 2 10.79 -16.29 8.41
N PHE A 3 9.70 -16.86 7.95
CA PHE A 3 8.72 -16.18 7.08
C PHE A 3 7.99 -15.07 7.84
N ILE A 4 7.55 -15.34 9.06
CA ILE A 4 6.91 -14.32 9.92
C ILE A 4 7.85 -13.15 10.17
N LEU A 5 9.11 -13.45 10.52
CA LEU A 5 10.11 -12.41 10.77
C LEU A 5 10.37 -11.55 9.54
N ARG A 6 10.41 -12.16 8.35
CA ARG A 6 10.56 -11.42 7.07
C ARG A 6 9.33 -10.58 6.75
N SER A 7 8.12 -11.11 7.02
CA SER A 7 6.90 -10.33 6.83
C SER A 7 6.85 -9.12 7.76
N LEU A 8 7.27 -9.27 9.03
CA LEU A 8 7.44 -8.15 9.94
C LEU A 8 8.49 -7.15 9.45
N PHE A 9 9.60 -7.63 8.90
CA PHE A 9 10.62 -6.75 8.32
C PHE A 9 10.09 -5.96 7.12
N THR A 10 9.20 -6.54 6.32
CA THR A 10 8.53 -5.79 5.23
C THR A 10 7.74 -4.61 5.77
N ILE A 11 7.07 -4.76 6.91
CA ILE A 11 6.33 -3.66 7.56
C ILE A 11 7.31 -2.55 7.97
N VAL A 12 8.44 -2.89 8.57
CA VAL A 12 9.47 -1.91 8.93
C VAL A 12 10.03 -1.21 7.69
N LEU A 13 10.27 -1.98 6.61
CA LEU A 13 10.76 -1.44 5.34
C LEU A 13 9.75 -0.51 4.66
N SER A 14 8.45 -0.65 4.94
CA SER A 14 7.41 0.24 4.42
C SER A 14 7.32 1.59 5.14
N ILE A 15 7.95 1.74 6.31
CA ILE A 15 7.90 2.99 7.09
C ILE A 15 8.39 4.20 6.29
N PRO A 16 9.55 4.17 5.60
CA PRO A 16 10.00 5.30 4.77
C PRO A 16 9.00 5.66 3.68
N PHE A 17 8.38 4.66 3.03
CA PHE A 17 7.34 4.88 2.03
C PHE A 17 6.13 5.59 2.63
N ILE A 18 5.65 5.12 3.79
CA ILE A 18 4.54 5.73 4.51
C ILE A 18 4.86 7.19 4.86
N VAL A 19 6.06 7.46 5.39
CA VAL A 19 6.50 8.82 5.73
C VAL A 19 6.52 9.73 4.49
N ILE A 20 7.00 9.23 3.35
CA ILE A 20 7.03 9.98 2.09
C ILE A 20 5.61 10.33 1.64
N VAL A 21 4.69 9.35 1.65
CA VAL A 21 3.29 9.58 1.26
C VAL A 21 2.62 10.59 2.19
N PHE A 22 2.79 10.46 3.51
CA PHE A 22 2.24 11.42 4.46
C PHE A 22 2.84 12.82 4.29
N SER A 23 4.15 12.92 4.00
CA SER A 23 4.81 14.22 3.74
C SER A 23 4.27 14.87 2.47
N MET A 24 4.02 14.09 1.42
CA MET A 24 3.41 14.58 0.19
C MET A 24 1.99 15.08 0.45
N LEU A 25 1.15 14.26 1.09
CA LEU A 25 -0.23 14.64 1.41
C LEU A 25 -0.24 15.88 2.33
N GLY A 26 0.63 15.91 3.33
CA GLY A 26 0.79 17.06 4.22
C GLY A 26 1.17 18.34 3.45
N SER A 27 2.08 18.24 2.47
CA SER A 27 2.46 19.42 1.65
C SER A 27 1.31 19.91 0.77
N ILE A 28 0.47 19.02 0.26
CA ILE A 28 -0.73 19.37 -0.50
C ILE A 28 -1.73 20.07 0.42
N VAL A 29 -2.10 19.45 1.55
CA VAL A 29 -3.03 20.05 2.52
C VAL A 29 -2.54 21.41 2.97
N PHE A 30 -1.23 21.53 3.26
CA PHE A 30 -0.63 22.80 3.67
C PHE A 30 -0.76 23.89 2.60
N SER A 31 -0.70 23.55 1.30
CA SER A 31 -0.90 24.51 0.22
C SER A 31 -2.34 25.05 0.14
N TYR A 32 -3.32 24.31 0.65
CA TYR A 32 -4.72 24.76 0.73
C TYR A 32 -5.04 25.55 1.99
N MET A 33 -4.18 25.48 3.01
CA MET A 33 -4.40 26.19 4.28
C MET A 33 -4.20 27.70 4.19
N ASP A 34 -3.55 28.21 3.16
CA ASP A 34 -3.23 29.63 2.94
C ASP A 34 -2.63 30.32 4.20
N ILE A 35 -1.81 29.56 4.94
CA ILE A 35 -1.17 30.01 6.17
C ILE A 35 0.16 30.69 5.84
N ASP A 36 0.28 31.97 6.18
CA ASP A 36 1.59 32.61 6.25
C ASP A 36 2.37 32.03 7.45
N LEU A 37 3.55 31.46 7.19
CA LEU A 37 4.41 30.86 8.21
C LEU A 37 4.70 31.82 9.40
N ALA A 38 4.67 33.14 9.15
CA ALA A 38 4.83 34.15 10.20
C ALA A 38 3.62 34.24 11.14
N SER A 39 2.43 33.85 10.69
CA SER A 39 1.19 33.86 11.50
C SER A 39 0.97 32.52 12.26
N ALA A 40 1.69 31.48 11.91
CA ALA A 40 1.58 30.17 12.57
C ALA A 40 2.18 30.16 14.00
N GLU A 41 3.14 31.04 14.29
CA GLU A 41 3.72 31.20 15.62
C GLU A 41 2.70 31.96 16.53
N GLY A 42 1.83 31.25 17.21
CA GLY A 42 0.84 31.78 18.13
C GLY A 42 -0.59 31.29 17.90
N MET A 43 -0.82 30.52 16.86
CA MET A 43 -2.12 29.92 16.61
C MET A 43 -2.52 28.95 17.74
N SER A 44 -3.75 29.07 18.22
CA SER A 44 -4.33 28.06 19.11
C SER A 44 -4.63 26.78 18.39
N MET A 45 -4.66 25.65 19.13
CA MET A 45 -5.05 24.34 18.55
C MET A 45 -6.44 24.38 17.87
N ALA A 46 -7.37 25.18 18.40
CA ALA A 46 -8.71 25.33 17.85
C ALA A 46 -8.69 26.01 16.47
N GLU A 47 -7.90 27.08 16.32
CA GLU A 47 -7.71 27.76 15.03
C GLU A 47 -7.02 26.88 14.00
N SER A 48 -5.97 26.16 14.40
CA SER A 48 -5.28 25.21 13.53
C SER A 48 -6.21 24.09 13.02
N ASN A 49 -7.07 23.56 13.90
CA ASN A 49 -8.05 22.53 13.52
C ASN A 49 -9.11 23.09 12.56
N ALA A 50 -9.61 24.29 12.79
CA ALA A 50 -10.60 24.93 11.92
C ALA A 50 -10.05 25.17 10.50
N ILE A 51 -8.80 25.62 10.40
CA ILE A 51 -8.12 25.82 9.11
C ILE A 51 -7.88 24.48 8.39
N GLY A 52 -7.50 23.44 9.13
CA GLY A 52 -7.32 22.11 8.59
C GLY A 52 -8.63 21.51 8.07
N GLU A 53 -9.74 21.73 8.75
CA GLU A 53 -11.08 21.32 8.33
C GLU A 53 -11.52 22.06 7.05
N ASP A 54 -11.31 23.37 6.98
CA ASP A 54 -11.61 24.18 5.79
C ASP A 54 -10.78 23.73 4.57
N ALA A 55 -9.49 23.48 4.74
CA ALA A 55 -8.62 22.94 3.70
C ALA A 55 -9.11 21.55 3.22
N GLY A 56 -9.52 20.69 4.15
CA GLY A 56 -10.08 19.38 3.83
C GLY A 56 -11.37 19.47 3.02
N LEU A 57 -12.26 20.40 3.36
CA LEU A 57 -13.50 20.66 2.61
C LEU A 57 -13.21 21.16 1.19
N LYS A 58 -12.29 22.12 1.02
CA LYS A 58 -11.88 22.61 -0.31
C LYS A 58 -11.33 21.50 -1.19
N ILE A 59 -10.47 20.67 -0.65
CA ILE A 59 -9.94 19.50 -1.37
C ILE A 59 -11.07 18.53 -1.79
N ALA A 60 -12.01 18.28 -0.89
CA ALA A 60 -13.15 17.39 -1.18
C ALA A 60 -14.06 17.98 -2.26
N GLU A 61 -14.34 19.27 -2.22
CA GLU A 61 -15.14 19.96 -3.26
C GLU A 61 -14.46 19.90 -4.62
N GLU A 62 -13.17 20.22 -4.72
CA GLU A 62 -12.43 20.11 -5.98
C GLU A 62 -12.39 18.67 -6.52
N MET A 63 -12.18 17.67 -5.63
CA MET A 63 -12.21 16.26 -6.04
C MET A 63 -13.59 15.84 -6.55
N MET A 64 -14.68 16.41 -6.01
CA MET A 64 -16.03 16.14 -6.53
C MET A 64 -16.28 16.82 -7.87
N GLU A 65 -15.74 18.02 -8.09
CA GLU A 65 -15.93 18.79 -9.30
C GLU A 65 -15.18 18.22 -10.51
N ILE A 66 -13.88 17.97 -10.37
CA ILE A 66 -13.03 17.55 -11.48
C ILE A 66 -12.73 16.04 -11.49
N GLY A 67 -13.12 15.32 -10.44
CA GLY A 67 -12.84 13.91 -10.23
C GLY A 67 -11.46 13.65 -9.56
N PRO A 68 -11.36 12.59 -8.75
CA PRO A 68 -10.13 12.32 -7.96
C PRO A 68 -8.88 12.17 -8.83
N MET A 69 -8.96 11.46 -9.96
CA MET A 69 -7.81 11.25 -10.84
C MET A 69 -7.29 12.53 -11.48
N ALA A 70 -8.20 13.42 -11.91
CA ALA A 70 -7.83 14.72 -12.46
C ALA A 70 -7.21 15.59 -11.38
N TRP A 71 -7.80 15.61 -10.19
CA TRP A 71 -7.28 16.34 -9.05
C TRP A 71 -5.84 15.89 -8.68
N PHE A 72 -5.61 14.57 -8.60
CA PHE A 72 -4.26 14.03 -8.34
C PHE A 72 -3.27 14.45 -9.42
N SER A 73 -3.66 14.39 -10.70
CA SER A 73 -2.77 14.77 -11.81
C SER A 73 -2.39 16.26 -11.81
N GLN A 74 -3.23 17.12 -11.26
CA GLN A 74 -2.97 18.57 -11.16
C GLN A 74 -2.16 18.94 -9.93
N ASN A 75 -2.36 18.25 -8.80
CA ASN A 75 -1.79 18.63 -7.52
C ASN A 75 -0.52 17.82 -7.15
N ILE A 76 -0.27 16.69 -7.82
CA ILE A 76 0.92 15.89 -7.55
C ILE A 76 2.01 16.20 -8.59
N SER A 77 3.11 16.78 -8.12
CA SER A 77 4.30 16.97 -8.94
C SER A 77 4.85 15.62 -9.42
N ILE A 78 5.35 15.59 -10.66
CA ILE A 78 6.01 14.42 -11.23
C ILE A 78 7.18 13.94 -10.37
N ILE A 79 7.82 14.84 -9.63
CA ILE A 79 8.92 14.51 -8.71
C ILE A 79 8.40 13.63 -7.58
N TRP A 80 7.22 13.93 -7.01
CA TRP A 80 6.61 13.11 -5.97
C TRP A 80 6.27 11.71 -6.48
N ILE A 81 5.77 11.60 -7.71
CA ILE A 81 5.50 10.30 -8.35
C ILE A 81 6.79 9.49 -8.43
N PHE A 82 7.89 10.10 -8.87
CA PHE A 82 9.19 9.44 -8.94
C PHE A 82 9.70 8.98 -7.58
N VAL A 83 9.60 9.82 -6.55
CA VAL A 83 10.03 9.51 -5.18
C VAL A 83 9.20 8.36 -4.60
N ILE A 84 7.89 8.35 -4.82
CA ILE A 84 6.99 7.27 -4.39
C ILE A 84 7.37 5.95 -5.07
N ILE A 85 7.53 5.95 -6.40
CA ILE A 85 7.90 4.74 -7.16
C ILE A 85 9.26 4.22 -6.67
N LEU A 86 10.25 5.09 -6.50
CA LEU A 86 11.58 4.69 -6.05
C LEU A 86 11.55 4.10 -4.63
N SER A 87 10.74 4.65 -3.74
CA SER A 87 10.59 4.16 -2.37
C SER A 87 9.83 2.82 -2.28
N LEU A 88 8.98 2.51 -3.27
CA LEU A 88 8.27 1.24 -3.36
C LEU A 88 9.16 0.08 -3.82
N ILE A 89 10.19 0.33 -4.61
CA ILE A 89 11.04 -0.73 -5.19
C ILE A 89 11.61 -1.68 -4.11
N PRO A 90 12.24 -1.20 -3.02
CA PRO A 90 12.77 -2.08 -1.99
C PRO A 90 11.70 -2.92 -1.30
N VAL A 91 10.53 -2.33 -1.05
CA VAL A 91 9.39 -3.00 -0.40
C VAL A 91 8.86 -4.12 -1.29
N LEU A 92 8.60 -3.81 -2.56
CA LEU A 92 8.11 -4.79 -3.54
C LEU A 92 9.13 -5.92 -3.75
N TRP A 93 10.40 -5.57 -3.92
CA TRP A 93 11.46 -6.56 -4.10
C TRP A 93 11.56 -7.52 -2.93
N PHE A 94 11.59 -6.99 -1.70
CA PHE A 94 11.70 -7.80 -0.50
C PHE A 94 10.44 -8.67 -0.29
N SER A 95 9.25 -8.12 -0.53
CA SER A 95 7.98 -8.86 -0.45
C SER A 95 7.95 -10.01 -1.45
N LEU A 96 8.24 -9.75 -2.72
CA LEU A 96 8.27 -10.78 -3.76
C LEU A 96 9.33 -11.86 -3.49
N ALA A 97 10.53 -11.46 -3.02
CA ALA A 97 11.58 -12.41 -2.67
C ALA A 97 11.16 -13.30 -1.49
N THR A 98 10.50 -12.74 -0.49
CA THR A 98 10.00 -13.48 0.67
C THR A 98 8.88 -14.44 0.26
N TYR A 99 7.96 -13.98 -0.56
CA TYR A 99 6.87 -14.77 -1.12
C TYR A 99 7.39 -15.93 -1.97
N TYR A 100 8.31 -15.64 -2.91
CA TYR A 100 8.95 -16.64 -3.74
C TYR A 100 9.66 -17.72 -2.91
N LYS A 101 10.41 -17.34 -1.87
CA LYS A 101 11.08 -18.30 -0.99
C LYS A 101 10.08 -19.21 -0.28
N ARG A 102 8.94 -18.67 0.14
CA ARG A 102 7.90 -19.45 0.82
C ARG A 102 7.23 -20.43 -0.13
N VAL A 103 6.82 -19.97 -1.31
CA VAL A 103 6.24 -20.83 -2.36
C VAL A 103 7.22 -21.90 -2.80
N SER A 104 8.50 -21.55 -2.96
CA SER A 104 9.56 -22.50 -3.32
C SER A 104 9.76 -23.58 -2.26
N ALA A 105 9.59 -23.24 -0.98
CA ALA A 105 9.70 -24.23 0.11
C ALA A 105 8.50 -25.19 0.16
N LEU A 106 7.33 -24.78 -0.35
CA LEU A 106 6.12 -25.62 -0.38
C LEU A 106 6.01 -26.43 -1.68
N PHE A 107 6.46 -25.87 -2.81
CA PHE A 107 6.26 -26.42 -4.14
C PHE A 107 7.58 -26.56 -4.90
N TYR A 108 8.55 -27.27 -4.33
CA TYR A 108 9.93 -27.32 -4.83
C TYR A 108 10.02 -27.70 -6.33
N SER A 109 9.37 -28.77 -6.76
CA SER A 109 9.43 -29.27 -8.15
C SER A 109 8.78 -28.31 -9.16
N ASN A 110 7.79 -27.51 -8.73
CA ASN A 110 7.03 -26.59 -9.57
C ASN A 110 7.08 -25.14 -9.09
N ARG A 111 8.12 -24.79 -8.33
CA ARG A 111 8.26 -23.49 -7.61
C ARG A 111 7.93 -22.25 -8.44
N VAL A 112 8.44 -22.20 -9.68
CA VAL A 112 8.22 -21.02 -10.56
C VAL A 112 6.77 -20.96 -11.03
N LYS A 113 6.20 -22.09 -11.45
CA LYS A 113 4.80 -22.15 -11.88
C LYS A 113 3.85 -21.85 -10.75
N ALA A 114 4.11 -22.41 -9.55
CA ALA A 114 3.31 -22.14 -8.36
C ALA A 114 3.40 -20.66 -7.96
N PHE A 115 4.59 -20.06 -7.97
CA PHE A 115 4.75 -18.65 -7.66
C PHE A 115 3.92 -17.76 -8.58
N PHE A 116 4.01 -17.93 -9.89
CA PHE A 116 3.20 -17.16 -10.83
C PHE A 116 1.71 -17.44 -10.72
N ALA A 117 1.32 -18.70 -10.43
CA ALA A 117 -0.08 -19.06 -10.22
C ALA A 117 -0.68 -18.33 -8.99
N PHE A 118 0.05 -18.29 -7.87
CA PHE A 118 -0.39 -17.58 -6.67
C PHE A 118 -0.48 -16.07 -6.91
N ILE A 119 0.53 -15.45 -7.53
CA ILE A 119 0.48 -14.02 -7.88
C ILE A 119 -0.70 -13.73 -8.82
N ALA A 120 -0.89 -14.54 -9.85
CA ALA A 120 -2.02 -14.36 -10.77
C ALA A 120 -3.36 -14.49 -10.06
N ALA A 121 -3.48 -15.43 -9.12
CA ALA A 121 -4.69 -15.60 -8.32
C ALA A 121 -4.96 -14.35 -7.44
N GLU A 122 -3.95 -13.83 -6.74
CA GLU A 122 -4.09 -12.61 -5.92
C GLU A 122 -4.49 -11.41 -6.77
N ILE A 123 -3.79 -11.14 -7.87
CA ILE A 123 -4.12 -10.05 -8.80
C ILE A 123 -5.55 -10.19 -9.32
N THR A 124 -5.97 -11.41 -9.67
CA THR A 124 -7.32 -11.67 -10.18
C THR A 124 -8.37 -11.39 -9.11
N LEU A 125 -8.13 -11.83 -7.86
CA LEU A 125 -9.03 -11.58 -6.75
C LEU A 125 -9.16 -10.07 -6.47
N ASP A 126 -8.07 -9.33 -6.50
CA ASP A 126 -8.06 -7.88 -6.30
C ASP A 126 -8.83 -7.18 -7.43
N ILE A 127 -8.58 -7.53 -8.70
CA ILE A 127 -9.30 -6.95 -9.84
C ILE A 127 -10.80 -7.24 -9.72
N VAL A 128 -11.20 -8.49 -9.50
CA VAL A 128 -12.60 -8.88 -9.38
C VAL A 128 -13.26 -8.17 -8.18
N GLY A 129 -12.59 -8.12 -7.05
CA GLY A 129 -13.09 -7.42 -5.86
C GLY A 129 -13.34 -5.95 -6.11
N LEU A 130 -12.37 -5.26 -6.73
CA LEU A 130 -12.44 -3.82 -6.98
C LEU A 130 -13.41 -3.45 -8.11
N THR A 131 -13.49 -4.27 -9.16
CA THR A 131 -14.31 -3.94 -10.34
C THR A 131 -15.76 -4.40 -10.24
N SER A 132 -16.08 -5.31 -9.32
CA SER A 132 -17.45 -5.84 -9.15
C SER A 132 -18.48 -4.79 -8.76
N GLY A 133 -18.07 -3.69 -8.14
CA GLY A 133 -18.97 -2.68 -7.57
C GLY A 133 -19.86 -3.22 -6.43
N ASN A 134 -19.68 -4.47 -6.02
CA ASN A 134 -20.46 -5.15 -5.00
C ASN A 134 -19.61 -5.43 -3.76
N ASN A 135 -19.99 -4.82 -2.65
CA ASN A 135 -19.27 -4.94 -1.38
C ASN A 135 -19.16 -6.41 -0.89
N SER A 136 -20.18 -7.25 -1.13
CA SER A 136 -20.12 -8.67 -0.76
C SER A 136 -19.06 -9.42 -1.57
N VAL A 137 -18.94 -9.15 -2.87
CA VAL A 137 -17.91 -9.75 -3.73
C VAL A 137 -16.52 -9.32 -3.28
N TYR A 138 -16.34 -8.04 -2.97
CA TYR A 138 -15.10 -7.52 -2.41
C TYR A 138 -14.65 -8.30 -1.16
N TRP A 139 -15.56 -8.47 -0.18
CA TRP A 139 -15.24 -9.19 1.05
C TRP A 139 -14.97 -10.68 0.82
N ILE A 140 -15.67 -11.34 -0.11
CA ILE A 140 -15.41 -12.73 -0.46
C ILE A 140 -14.00 -12.86 -1.07
N CYS A 141 -13.64 -12.00 -2.02
CA CYS A 141 -12.30 -12.00 -2.61
C CYS A 141 -11.21 -11.75 -1.55
N ALA A 142 -11.41 -10.79 -0.65
CA ALA A 142 -10.51 -10.51 0.44
C ALA A 142 -10.33 -11.72 1.38
N LEU A 143 -11.40 -12.41 1.74
CA LEU A 143 -11.35 -13.63 2.58
C LEU A 143 -10.58 -14.76 1.88
N ILE A 144 -10.76 -14.95 0.57
CA ILE A 144 -9.99 -15.93 -0.19
C ILE A 144 -8.50 -15.56 -0.20
N GLY A 145 -8.16 -14.30 -0.42
CA GLY A 145 -6.77 -13.81 -0.34
C GLY A 145 -6.14 -14.08 1.03
N ILE A 146 -6.87 -13.77 2.12
CA ILE A 146 -6.43 -14.08 3.49
C ILE A 146 -6.23 -15.59 3.67
N ALA A 147 -7.12 -16.43 3.15
CA ALA A 147 -7.00 -17.88 3.25
C ALA A 147 -5.76 -18.41 2.49
N ILE A 148 -5.46 -17.87 1.31
CA ILE A 148 -4.24 -18.18 0.54
C ILE A 148 -3.01 -17.79 1.36
N TYR A 149 -2.99 -16.58 1.92
CA TYR A 149 -1.88 -16.10 2.74
C TYR A 149 -1.71 -16.94 4.00
N ALA A 150 -2.81 -17.29 4.69
CA ALA A 150 -2.80 -18.17 5.85
C ALA A 150 -2.28 -19.57 5.49
N TYR A 151 -2.69 -20.11 4.36
CA TYR A 151 -2.16 -21.38 3.85
C TYR A 151 -0.63 -21.30 3.68
N LEU A 152 -0.13 -20.27 3.00
CA LEU A 152 1.32 -20.07 2.84
C LEU A 152 2.03 -19.89 4.19
N LEU A 153 1.38 -19.24 5.16
CA LEU A 153 1.96 -18.97 6.48
C LEU A 153 2.09 -20.24 7.34
N PHE A 154 1.03 -21.05 7.38
CA PHE A 154 0.90 -22.16 8.33
C PHE A 154 1.20 -23.53 7.74
N SER A 155 1.25 -23.70 6.40
CA SER A 155 1.60 -24.97 5.78
C SER A 155 3.01 -25.39 6.17
N ASN A 156 3.18 -26.66 6.45
CA ASN A 156 4.48 -27.21 6.74
C ASN A 156 5.30 -27.31 5.44
N SER A 157 6.51 -26.78 5.45
CA SER A 157 7.41 -26.91 4.30
C SER A 157 8.11 -28.25 4.35
N SER A 158 8.14 -28.96 3.21
CA SER A 158 8.86 -30.24 3.05
C SER A 158 10.39 -30.05 3.00
N ILE A 159 10.93 -29.16 3.85
CA ILE A 159 12.37 -28.80 3.82
C ILE A 159 13.27 -30.02 4.06
N GLY A 160 12.76 -31.04 4.76
CA GLY A 160 13.51 -32.29 4.97
C GLY A 160 13.76 -33.12 3.70
N GLU A 161 13.05 -32.81 2.59
CA GLU A 161 13.21 -33.45 1.29
C GLU A 161 14.09 -32.63 0.34
N HIS A 162 14.53 -31.45 0.78
CA HIS A 162 15.36 -30.53 0.00
C HIS A 162 16.81 -30.69 0.43
N ASP A 163 17.52 -31.57 -0.23
CA ASP A 163 18.97 -31.64 -0.12
C ASP A 163 19.61 -30.41 -0.78
N GLY A 164 20.22 -29.54 0.02
CA GLY A 164 21.08 -28.46 -0.43
C GLY A 164 20.57 -27.07 -0.16
#